data_3c8d8447f220f1cca6dca5da9459f41e
#
_entry.id   3c8d8447f220f1cca6dca5da9459f41e
#
_cell.length_a   1.000
_cell.length_b   1.000
_cell.length_c   1.000
_cell.angle_alpha   90.00
_cell.angle_beta   90.00
_cell.angle_gamma   90.00
#
_symmetry.space_group_name_H-M   'P 1'
#
loop_
_entity.id
_entity.type
_entity.pdbx_description
1 polymer ?
#
loop_
_entity_poly.entity_id
_entity_poly.type
_entity_poly.pdbx_seq_one_letter_code
_entity_poly.pdbx_strand_id
1 'polypeptide(L)'
;MQKQEKFVKVRLLDASLALDKEYDYAVPEELSERVFPGCFVTVPFGGGNRRRLALCTGVTGRDPALGVIKKIESVTTPRISLSEEMLGLVSFLREQTLCTTGDAVHAMIPAGALAGLAEIYRPGERHAADARSLSTGEAYLLAYLSEAGSASAEALRARFGDETVAQLPRLCRMGLVRKELAVKDAMAEKERSFFARTDKTSAGRLGEKQKALLAMLEDGEKSDAEL
;
A
#
# COMPACT_ATOMS: atom_id res chain seq x y z
N MET A 1 -23.65 21.01 -19.11
CA MET A 1 -22.77 21.53 -18.04
C MET A 1 -21.37 21.05 -18.36
N GLN A 2 -20.46 21.96 -18.69
CA GLN A 2 -19.05 21.61 -18.86
C GLN A 2 -18.54 21.20 -17.48
N LYS A 3 -18.16 19.92 -17.34
CA LYS A 3 -17.49 19.43 -16.14
C LYS A 3 -16.14 20.11 -16.03
N GLN A 4 -15.95 20.85 -14.98
CA GLN A 4 -14.71 21.57 -14.72
C GLN A 4 -13.63 20.56 -14.35
N GLU A 5 -12.61 20.39 -15.18
CA GLU A 5 -11.46 19.56 -14.86
C GLU A 5 -10.80 20.08 -13.58
N LYS A 6 -10.64 19.23 -12.58
CA LYS A 6 -10.02 19.52 -11.30
C LYS A 6 -8.53 19.23 -11.39
N PHE A 7 -7.71 20.15 -10.90
CA PHE A 7 -6.26 20.01 -10.83
C PHE A 7 -5.80 20.13 -9.39
N VAL A 8 -4.68 19.53 -9.08
CA VAL A 8 -4.09 19.56 -7.75
C VAL A 8 -2.62 19.90 -7.81
N LYS A 9 -2.16 20.63 -6.81
CA LYS A 9 -0.75 20.83 -6.50
C LYS A 9 -0.33 19.77 -5.50
N VAL A 10 0.77 19.09 -5.79
CA VAL A 10 1.30 18.04 -4.93
C VAL A 10 2.79 18.22 -4.69
N ARG A 11 3.27 17.76 -3.53
CA ARG A 11 4.69 17.63 -3.19
C ARG A 11 5.04 16.17 -2.93
N LEU A 12 6.12 15.70 -3.53
CA LEU A 12 6.58 14.32 -3.35
C LEU A 12 7.16 14.13 -1.95
N LEU A 13 6.83 13.03 -1.28
CA LEU A 13 7.32 12.76 0.08
C LEU A 13 8.75 12.21 0.13
N ASP A 14 9.21 11.59 -0.95
CA ASP A 14 10.54 11.02 -1.08
C ASP A 14 11.46 11.85 -1.98
N ALA A 15 11.16 13.13 -2.13
CA ALA A 15 11.94 14.05 -2.93
C ALA A 15 13.22 14.52 -2.20
N SER A 16 14.32 14.66 -2.92
CA SER A 16 15.45 15.46 -2.45
C SER A 16 15.07 16.94 -2.42
N LEU A 17 15.81 17.77 -1.69
CA LEU A 17 15.58 19.22 -1.62
C LEU A 17 15.45 19.87 -3.00
N ALA A 18 16.23 19.45 -3.99
CA ALA A 18 16.19 19.97 -5.35
C ALA A 18 14.88 19.65 -6.10
N LEU A 19 14.19 18.59 -5.71
CA LEU A 19 12.94 18.14 -6.30
C LEU A 19 11.72 18.42 -5.40
N ASP A 20 11.93 18.97 -4.21
CA ASP A 20 10.85 19.29 -3.26
C ASP A 20 10.19 20.62 -3.61
N LYS A 21 9.43 20.59 -4.68
CA LYS A 21 8.60 21.69 -5.19
C LYS A 21 7.19 21.20 -5.49
N GLU A 22 6.30 22.12 -5.80
CA GLU A 22 4.95 21.79 -6.24
C GLU A 22 4.93 21.33 -7.68
N TYR A 23 4.12 20.29 -7.92
CA TYR A 23 3.84 19.75 -9.25
C TYR A 23 2.34 19.71 -9.46
N ASP A 24 1.90 20.04 -10.67
CA ASP A 24 0.49 20.04 -11.04
C ASP A 24 0.10 18.69 -11.65
N TYR A 25 -1.04 18.17 -11.20
CA TYR A 25 -1.63 16.93 -11.71
C TYR A 25 -3.11 17.12 -11.95
N ALA A 26 -3.63 16.49 -13.00
CA ALA A 26 -5.06 16.39 -13.25
C ALA A 26 -5.69 15.33 -12.34
N VAL A 27 -6.89 15.58 -11.88
CA VAL A 27 -7.66 14.65 -11.05
C VAL A 27 -8.64 13.89 -11.93
N PRO A 28 -8.55 12.55 -12.04
CA PRO A 28 -9.59 11.74 -12.66
C PRO A 28 -10.93 11.98 -11.99
N GLU A 29 -12.01 11.91 -12.78
CA GLU A 29 -13.36 12.19 -12.32
C GLU A 29 -13.76 11.32 -11.12
N GLU A 30 -13.45 10.03 -11.19
CA GLU A 30 -13.71 9.03 -10.15
C GLU A 30 -13.01 9.31 -8.81
N LEU A 31 -11.96 10.13 -8.82
CA LEU A 31 -11.21 10.52 -7.62
C LEU A 31 -11.55 11.93 -7.13
N SER A 32 -12.35 12.68 -7.89
CA SER A 32 -12.57 14.11 -7.66
C SER A 32 -13.12 14.44 -6.26
N GLU A 33 -14.01 13.62 -5.72
CA GLU A 33 -14.60 13.81 -4.39
C GLU A 33 -13.66 13.43 -3.24
N ARG A 34 -12.65 12.61 -3.55
CA ARG A 34 -11.71 12.08 -2.56
C ARG A 34 -10.43 12.91 -2.43
N VAL A 35 -10.24 13.87 -3.35
CA VAL A 35 -9.03 14.69 -3.41
C VAL A 35 -9.31 16.06 -2.81
N PHE A 36 -8.56 16.38 -1.75
CA PHE A 36 -8.61 17.65 -1.02
C PHE A 36 -7.21 17.99 -0.48
N PRO A 37 -6.95 19.26 -0.10
CA PRO A 37 -5.69 19.63 0.53
C PRO A 37 -5.45 18.80 1.81
N GLY A 38 -4.24 18.25 1.95
CA GLY A 38 -3.88 17.38 3.07
C GLY A 38 -4.03 15.89 2.80
N CYS A 39 -4.73 15.46 1.75
CA CYS A 39 -4.77 14.05 1.38
C CYS A 39 -3.45 13.59 0.74
N PHE A 40 -3.17 12.30 0.83
CA PHE A 40 -2.04 11.68 0.15
C PHE A 40 -2.51 11.02 -1.14
N VAL A 41 -1.72 11.19 -2.20
CA VAL A 41 -2.03 10.68 -3.54
C VAL A 41 -0.82 9.94 -4.11
N THR A 42 -1.08 8.99 -5.00
CA THR A 42 -0.04 8.36 -5.80
C THR A 42 0.00 9.01 -7.17
N VAL A 43 1.19 9.43 -7.59
CA VAL A 43 1.41 10.14 -8.86
C VAL A 43 2.50 9.48 -9.69
N PRO A 44 2.37 9.47 -11.03
CA PRO A 44 3.44 9.06 -11.95
C PRO A 44 4.46 10.19 -12.10
N PHE A 45 5.71 9.98 -11.73
CA PHE A 45 6.76 11.01 -11.76
C PHE A 45 7.92 10.66 -12.67
N GLY A 46 8.52 11.71 -13.27
CA GLY A 46 9.67 11.60 -14.17
C GLY A 46 9.33 10.99 -15.53
N GLY A 47 10.35 10.83 -16.40
CA GLY A 47 10.18 10.27 -17.74
C GLY A 47 9.75 8.80 -17.74
N GLY A 48 10.09 8.03 -16.71
CA GLY A 48 9.72 6.62 -16.54
C GLY A 48 8.39 6.40 -15.83
N ASN A 49 7.61 7.43 -15.56
CA ASN A 49 6.31 7.35 -14.85
C ASN A 49 6.36 6.49 -13.57
N ARG A 50 7.45 6.60 -12.81
CA ARG A 50 7.55 5.89 -11.52
C ARG A 50 6.51 6.43 -10.56
N ARG A 51 5.76 5.54 -9.95
CA ARG A 51 4.78 5.91 -8.93
C ARG A 51 5.47 6.44 -7.69
N ARG A 52 5.02 7.59 -7.22
CA ARG A 52 5.54 8.26 -6.02
C ARG A 52 4.38 8.67 -5.14
N LEU A 53 4.60 8.59 -3.85
CA LEU A 53 3.66 9.12 -2.86
C LEU A 53 3.84 10.63 -2.76
N ALA A 54 2.73 11.35 -2.75
CA ALA A 54 2.74 12.81 -2.71
C ALA A 54 1.65 13.34 -1.77
N LEU A 55 1.92 14.48 -1.16
CA LEU A 55 0.97 15.25 -0.37
C LEU A 55 0.27 16.26 -1.27
N CYS A 56 -1.06 16.27 -1.26
CA CYS A 56 -1.85 17.30 -1.91
C CYS A 56 -1.80 18.59 -1.08
N THR A 57 -1.21 19.65 -1.64
CA THR A 57 -1.09 20.95 -0.96
C THR A 57 -2.18 21.93 -1.34
N GLY A 58 -2.84 21.70 -2.47
CA GLY A 58 -3.91 22.59 -2.93
C GLY A 58 -4.70 22.02 -4.09
N VAL A 59 -5.90 22.55 -4.28
CA VAL A 59 -6.75 22.26 -5.43
C VAL A 59 -6.83 23.54 -6.27
N THR A 60 -6.59 23.42 -7.57
CA THR A 60 -6.59 24.56 -8.50
C THR A 60 -7.44 24.26 -9.72
N GLY A 61 -7.83 25.33 -10.44
CA GLY A 61 -8.32 25.21 -11.81
C GLY A 61 -7.14 24.97 -12.78
N ARG A 62 -7.45 24.65 -14.01
CA ARG A 62 -6.44 24.47 -15.06
C ARG A 62 -5.68 25.80 -15.29
N ASP A 63 -4.37 25.74 -15.23
CA ASP A 63 -3.53 26.78 -15.77
C ASP A 63 -3.30 26.53 -17.28
N PRO A 64 -3.77 27.41 -18.17
CA PRO A 64 -3.59 27.26 -19.62
C PRO A 64 -2.12 27.21 -20.08
N ALA A 65 -1.20 27.74 -19.26
CA ALA A 65 0.23 27.74 -19.55
C ALA A 65 0.88 26.37 -19.34
N LEU A 66 0.23 25.47 -18.61
CA LEU A 66 0.72 24.11 -18.38
C LEU A 66 0.40 23.25 -19.60
N GLY A 67 1.43 22.62 -20.16
CA GLY A 67 1.31 21.69 -21.30
C GLY A 67 0.56 20.40 -20.94
N VAL A 68 1.07 19.25 -21.36
CA VAL A 68 0.47 17.95 -21.02
C VAL A 68 0.65 17.66 -19.54
N ILE A 69 -0.45 17.65 -18.77
CA ILE A 69 -0.48 17.38 -17.34
C ILE A 69 -0.79 15.90 -17.13
N LYS A 70 0.03 15.22 -16.30
CA LYS A 70 -0.22 13.84 -15.88
C LYS A 70 -1.38 13.80 -14.90
N LYS A 71 -2.03 12.63 -14.82
CA LYS A 71 -3.13 12.38 -13.87
C LYS A 71 -2.60 11.73 -12.61
N ILE A 72 -3.22 12.02 -11.46
CA ILE A 72 -3.03 11.20 -10.27
C ILE A 72 -3.57 9.79 -10.53
N GLU A 73 -2.98 8.78 -9.89
CA GLU A 73 -3.37 7.38 -10.09
C GLU A 73 -4.34 6.87 -9.02
N SER A 74 -4.12 7.28 -7.77
CA SER A 74 -4.98 6.90 -6.65
C SER A 74 -4.89 7.91 -5.52
N VAL A 75 -5.89 7.90 -4.66
CA VAL A 75 -5.85 8.56 -3.35
C VAL A 75 -5.55 7.49 -2.33
N THR A 76 -4.48 7.69 -1.57
CA THR A 76 -4.13 6.81 -0.47
C THR A 76 -5.17 6.95 0.63
N THR A 77 -5.45 5.89 1.31
CA THR A 77 -6.52 5.71 2.30
C THR A 77 -7.04 6.99 2.98
N PRO A 78 -8.37 7.16 3.11
CA PRO A 78 -8.98 8.31 3.79
C PRO A 78 -8.67 8.36 5.29
N ARG A 79 -7.91 7.41 5.84
CA ARG A 79 -7.59 7.31 7.27
C ARG A 79 -6.53 8.30 7.75
N ILE A 80 -5.69 8.82 6.85
CA ILE A 80 -4.65 9.79 7.20
C ILE A 80 -4.68 10.94 6.23
N SER A 81 -4.96 12.11 6.76
CA SER A 81 -4.87 13.38 6.06
C SER A 81 -4.32 14.43 7.02
N LEU A 82 -3.67 15.44 6.49
CA LEU A 82 -3.23 16.60 7.25
C LEU A 82 -4.36 17.63 7.31
N SER A 83 -4.59 18.20 8.48
CA SER A 83 -5.46 19.37 8.61
C SER A 83 -4.80 20.61 7.99
N GLU A 84 -5.54 21.70 7.89
CA GLU A 84 -5.01 22.97 7.38
C GLU A 84 -3.86 23.49 8.27
N GLU A 85 -3.98 23.38 9.59
CA GLU A 85 -2.91 23.74 10.53
C GLU A 85 -1.67 22.87 10.34
N MET A 86 -1.84 21.59 10.11
CA MET A 86 -0.71 20.69 9.83
C MET A 86 -0.04 21.02 8.50
N LEU A 87 -0.79 21.39 7.47
CA LEU A 87 -0.23 21.88 6.20
C LEU A 87 0.55 23.17 6.40
N GLY A 88 0.02 24.09 7.22
CA GLY A 88 0.73 25.31 7.65
C GLY A 88 2.04 24.98 8.38
N LEU A 89 2.02 23.98 9.27
CA LEU A 89 3.20 23.51 9.98
C LEU A 89 4.24 22.87 9.04
N VAL A 90 3.82 22.11 8.03
CA VAL A 90 4.74 21.61 6.98
C VAL A 90 5.47 22.75 6.30
N SER A 91 4.73 23.79 5.89
CA SER A 91 5.31 24.97 5.23
C SER A 91 6.28 25.71 6.14
N PHE A 92 5.89 25.92 7.40
CA PHE A 92 6.72 26.55 8.42
C PHE A 92 8.02 25.77 8.67
N LEU A 93 7.94 24.46 8.88
CA LEU A 93 9.12 23.62 9.12
C LEU A 93 10.10 23.68 7.94
N ARG A 94 9.59 23.59 6.71
CA ARG A 94 10.42 23.67 5.51
C ARG A 94 11.15 25.00 5.39
N GLU A 95 10.49 26.11 5.73
CA GLU A 95 11.09 27.43 5.67
C GLU A 95 12.12 27.68 6.78
N GLN A 96 11.86 27.14 7.97
CA GLN A 96 12.70 27.39 9.14
C GLN A 96 13.87 26.42 9.29
N THR A 97 13.73 25.17 8.81
CA THR A 97 14.70 24.10 9.10
C THR A 97 15.38 23.51 7.86
N LEU A 98 15.10 24.01 6.67
CA LEU A 98 15.61 23.49 5.40
C LEU A 98 15.31 21.99 5.18
N CYS A 99 14.29 21.45 5.85
CA CYS A 99 13.86 20.08 5.66
C CYS A 99 12.98 19.93 4.41
N THR A 100 12.87 18.69 3.90
CA THR A 100 11.94 18.39 2.81
C THR A 100 10.49 18.30 3.32
N THR A 101 9.53 18.35 2.40
CA THR A 101 8.12 18.06 2.73
C THR A 101 7.98 16.67 3.37
N GLY A 102 8.72 15.67 2.88
CA GLY A 102 8.74 14.33 3.46
C GLY A 102 9.23 14.33 4.90
N ASP A 103 10.34 14.99 5.20
CA ASP A 103 10.89 15.09 6.55
C ASP A 103 9.89 15.74 7.51
N ALA A 104 9.26 16.86 7.10
CA ALA A 104 8.26 17.56 7.90
C ALA A 104 7.04 16.67 8.18
N VAL A 105 6.54 15.96 7.17
CA VAL A 105 5.39 15.04 7.31
C VAL A 105 5.76 13.86 8.22
N HIS A 106 6.93 13.25 8.06
CA HIS A 106 7.39 12.14 8.91
C HIS A 106 7.62 12.54 10.36
N ALA A 107 7.97 13.80 10.64
CA ALA A 107 8.09 14.31 12.00
C ALA A 107 6.73 14.46 12.71
N MET A 108 5.65 14.66 11.96
CA MET A 108 4.31 14.87 12.50
C MET A 108 3.44 13.61 12.55
N ILE A 109 3.69 12.68 11.64
CA ILE A 109 2.91 11.45 11.53
C ILE A 109 3.70 10.29 12.13
N PRO A 110 3.10 9.47 13.04
CA PRO A 110 3.78 8.32 13.62
C PRO A 110 4.35 7.37 12.56
N ALA A 111 5.53 6.81 12.85
CA ALA A 111 6.13 5.79 12.00
C ALA A 111 5.15 4.63 11.77
N GLY A 112 4.94 4.23 10.53
CA GLY A 112 4.00 3.19 10.14
C GLY A 112 2.57 3.68 9.86
N ALA A 113 2.22 4.92 10.19
CA ALA A 113 0.92 5.49 9.84
C ALA A 113 0.88 6.00 8.40
N LEU A 114 2.00 6.45 7.86
CA LEU A 114 2.13 6.75 6.43
C LEU A 114 2.19 5.45 5.64
N ALA A 115 1.23 5.31 4.73
CA ALA A 115 1.23 4.20 3.81
C ALA A 115 2.50 4.23 2.93
N GLY A 116 3.31 3.18 3.01
CA GLY A 116 4.43 3.00 2.10
C GLY A 116 3.97 2.44 0.76
N LEU A 117 4.66 2.77 -0.33
CA LEU A 117 4.45 2.10 -1.60
C LEU A 117 5.08 0.71 -1.53
N ALA A 118 4.26 -0.32 -1.66
CA ALA A 118 4.71 -1.70 -1.78
C ALA A 118 4.47 -2.22 -3.19
N GLU A 119 5.41 -3.01 -3.69
CA GLU A 119 5.22 -3.76 -4.91
C GLU A 119 4.26 -4.92 -4.63
N ILE A 120 3.11 -4.89 -5.28
CA ILE A 120 2.11 -5.95 -5.24
C ILE A 120 2.02 -6.61 -6.60
N TYR A 121 1.99 -7.93 -6.58
CA TYR A 121 1.79 -8.76 -7.75
C TYR A 121 0.39 -9.35 -7.73
N ARG A 122 -0.28 -9.27 -8.88
CA ARG A 122 -1.63 -9.80 -9.10
C ARG A 122 -1.63 -10.77 -10.28
N PRO A 123 -2.62 -11.66 -10.39
CA PRO A 123 -2.83 -12.40 -11.62
C PRO A 123 -2.91 -11.45 -12.82
N GLY A 124 -2.26 -11.82 -13.91
CA GLY A 124 -2.34 -11.10 -15.17
C GLY A 124 -3.63 -11.43 -15.94
N GLU A 125 -3.76 -10.85 -17.13
CA GLU A 125 -4.91 -11.09 -18.02
C GLU A 125 -4.81 -12.45 -18.74
N ARG A 126 -3.59 -13.00 -18.86
CA ARG A 126 -3.35 -14.31 -19.46
C ARG A 126 -3.36 -15.40 -18.40
N HIS A 127 -3.95 -16.54 -18.74
CA HIS A 127 -3.97 -17.69 -17.85
C HIS A 127 -2.72 -18.56 -17.99
N ALA A 128 -2.35 -19.25 -16.90
CA ALA A 128 -1.18 -20.14 -16.87
C ALA A 128 -1.26 -21.25 -17.92
N ALA A 129 -2.45 -21.67 -18.31
CA ALA A 129 -2.70 -22.65 -19.38
C ALA A 129 -2.20 -22.21 -20.77
N ASP A 130 -2.06 -20.90 -20.98
CA ASP A 130 -1.59 -20.33 -22.24
C ASP A 130 -0.06 -20.30 -22.36
N ALA A 131 0.65 -20.64 -21.29
CA ALA A 131 2.10 -20.58 -21.22
C ALA A 131 2.75 -21.96 -21.51
N ARG A 132 3.44 -22.05 -22.64
CA ARG A 132 4.04 -23.31 -23.12
C ARG A 132 5.22 -23.85 -22.30
N SER A 133 5.78 -23.12 -21.34
CA SER A 133 6.88 -23.58 -20.48
C SER A 133 6.98 -22.80 -19.17
N LEU A 134 6.30 -23.29 -18.16
CA LEU A 134 6.43 -22.83 -16.80
C LEU A 134 7.22 -23.87 -15.99
N SER A 135 8.12 -23.41 -15.13
CA SER A 135 8.72 -24.27 -14.11
C SER A 135 7.67 -24.60 -13.04
N THR A 136 7.93 -25.67 -12.29
CA THR A 136 7.05 -26.06 -11.18
C THR A 136 6.85 -24.91 -10.17
N GLY A 137 7.92 -24.18 -9.83
CA GLY A 137 7.86 -23.03 -8.92
C GLY A 137 7.00 -21.89 -9.48
N GLU A 138 7.14 -21.57 -10.77
CA GLU A 138 6.31 -20.55 -11.44
C GLU A 138 4.83 -20.94 -11.45
N ALA A 139 4.52 -22.21 -11.71
CA ALA A 139 3.14 -22.70 -11.69
C ALA A 139 2.51 -22.59 -10.29
N TYR A 140 3.23 -22.97 -9.23
CA TYR A 140 2.76 -22.79 -7.85
C TYR A 140 2.58 -21.32 -7.46
N LEU A 141 3.50 -20.44 -7.88
CA LEU A 141 3.40 -19.02 -7.62
C LEU A 141 2.14 -18.42 -8.30
N LEU A 142 1.88 -18.80 -9.55
CA LEU A 142 0.69 -18.36 -10.29
C LEU A 142 -0.60 -18.87 -9.66
N ALA A 143 -0.65 -20.14 -9.24
CA ALA A 143 -1.79 -20.72 -8.53
C ALA A 143 -2.07 -19.98 -7.23
N TYR A 144 -1.03 -19.71 -6.44
CA TYR A 144 -1.14 -18.92 -5.21
C TYR A 144 -1.67 -17.49 -5.48
N LEU A 145 -1.14 -16.80 -6.48
CA LEU A 145 -1.62 -15.46 -6.83
C LEU A 145 -3.09 -15.48 -7.28
N SER A 146 -3.50 -16.53 -8.00
CA SER A 146 -4.91 -16.68 -8.44
C SER A 146 -5.86 -16.89 -7.26
N GLU A 147 -5.41 -17.60 -6.22
CA GLU A 147 -6.19 -17.84 -4.99
C GLU A 147 -6.19 -16.62 -4.06
N ALA A 148 -5.01 -16.04 -3.81
CA ALA A 148 -4.84 -14.90 -2.89
C ALA A 148 -5.28 -13.55 -3.50
N GLY A 149 -5.46 -13.47 -4.82
CA GLY A 149 -5.81 -12.25 -5.56
C GLY A 149 -4.66 -11.25 -5.66
N SER A 150 -3.80 -11.16 -4.65
CA SER A 150 -2.60 -10.31 -4.67
C SER A 150 -1.61 -10.73 -3.59
N ALA A 151 -0.33 -10.45 -3.82
CA ALA A 151 0.72 -10.64 -2.82
C ALA A 151 1.84 -9.62 -2.98
N SER A 152 2.46 -9.22 -1.86
CA SER A 152 3.65 -8.35 -1.89
C SER A 152 4.89 -9.14 -2.32
N ALA A 153 5.91 -8.42 -2.81
CA ALA A 153 7.20 -9.03 -3.14
C ALA A 153 7.83 -9.76 -1.94
N GLU A 154 7.68 -9.20 -0.73
CA GLU A 154 8.16 -9.82 0.51
C GLU A 154 7.44 -11.12 0.83
N ALA A 155 6.10 -11.14 0.73
CA ALA A 155 5.30 -12.33 0.98
C ALA A 155 5.62 -13.46 -0.02
N LEU A 156 5.80 -13.10 -1.29
CA LEU A 156 6.20 -14.06 -2.33
C LEU A 156 7.61 -14.60 -2.08
N ARG A 157 8.56 -13.75 -1.66
CA ARG A 157 9.93 -14.16 -1.33
C ARG A 157 9.97 -15.11 -0.13
N ALA A 158 9.23 -14.77 0.92
CA ALA A 158 9.15 -15.61 2.12
C ALA A 158 8.56 -17.01 1.83
N ARG A 159 7.62 -17.11 0.87
CA ARG A 159 6.91 -18.35 0.55
C ARG A 159 7.61 -19.20 -0.53
N PHE A 160 8.14 -18.57 -1.57
CA PHE A 160 8.65 -19.25 -2.76
C PHE A 160 10.17 -19.14 -2.97
N GLY A 161 10.85 -18.37 -2.11
CA GLY A 161 12.29 -18.14 -2.21
C GLY A 161 12.67 -17.12 -3.29
N ASP A 162 13.94 -16.70 -3.23
CA ASP A 162 14.48 -15.66 -4.12
C ASP A 162 14.55 -16.10 -5.59
N GLU A 163 14.84 -17.36 -5.87
CA GLU A 163 14.94 -17.88 -7.25
C GLU A 163 13.62 -17.78 -8.01
N THR A 164 12.50 -18.14 -7.36
CA THR A 164 11.18 -18.07 -7.98
C THR A 164 10.73 -16.61 -8.16
N VAL A 165 11.01 -15.76 -7.17
CA VAL A 165 10.68 -14.32 -7.23
C VAL A 165 11.50 -13.60 -8.30
N ALA A 166 12.74 -14.02 -8.57
CA ALA A 166 13.56 -13.50 -9.65
C ALA A 166 12.93 -13.69 -11.05
N GLN A 167 11.99 -14.62 -11.20
CA GLN A 167 11.26 -14.84 -12.46
C GLN A 167 10.04 -13.91 -12.65
N LEU A 168 9.62 -13.18 -11.63
CA LEU A 168 8.47 -12.25 -11.71
C LEU A 168 8.55 -11.28 -12.89
N PRO A 169 9.71 -10.65 -13.21
CA PRO A 169 9.80 -9.78 -14.39
C PRO A 169 9.52 -10.50 -15.71
N ARG A 170 9.88 -11.79 -15.81
CA ARG A 170 9.56 -12.64 -16.98
C ARG A 170 8.05 -12.90 -17.04
N LEU A 171 7.45 -13.32 -15.93
CA LEU A 171 6.01 -13.58 -15.84
C LEU A 171 5.18 -12.32 -16.14
N CYS A 172 5.64 -11.15 -15.71
CA CYS A 172 5.02 -9.87 -16.05
C CYS A 172 5.08 -9.58 -17.56
N ARG A 173 6.24 -9.81 -18.21
CA ARG A 173 6.36 -9.63 -19.67
C ARG A 173 5.48 -10.61 -20.46
N MET A 174 5.24 -11.79 -19.92
CA MET A 174 4.33 -12.78 -20.50
C MET A 174 2.84 -12.44 -20.29
N GLY A 175 2.53 -11.45 -19.45
CA GLY A 175 1.16 -11.05 -19.11
C GLY A 175 0.46 -12.02 -18.15
N LEU A 176 1.20 -12.95 -17.53
CA LEU A 176 0.69 -13.91 -16.54
C LEU A 176 0.59 -13.30 -15.14
N VAL A 177 1.41 -12.30 -14.86
CA VAL A 177 1.43 -11.53 -13.61
C VAL A 177 1.41 -10.05 -13.95
N ARG A 178 0.68 -9.27 -13.19
CA ARG A 178 0.68 -7.82 -13.26
C ARG A 178 1.32 -7.27 -11.99
N LYS A 179 2.34 -6.44 -12.16
CA LYS A 179 2.98 -5.70 -11.07
C LYS A 179 2.27 -4.38 -10.88
N GLU A 180 1.81 -4.13 -9.67
CA GLU A 180 1.23 -2.85 -9.27
C GLU A 180 2.02 -2.30 -8.08
N LEU A 181 2.12 -0.98 -8.00
CA LEU A 181 2.53 -0.31 -6.78
C LEU A 181 1.26 0.05 -6.02
N ALA A 182 1.01 -0.65 -4.95
CA ALA A 182 -0.09 -0.32 -4.06
C ALA A 182 0.44 0.33 -2.78
N VAL A 183 -0.40 1.12 -2.18
CA VAL A 183 -0.12 1.68 -0.87
C VAL A 183 -0.27 0.55 0.14
N LYS A 184 0.83 0.23 0.83
CA LYS A 184 0.79 -0.70 1.96
C LYS A 184 0.09 0.01 3.11
N ASP A 185 -1.05 -0.47 3.54
CA ASP A 185 -1.68 -0.02 4.78
C ASP A 185 -0.78 -0.48 5.93
N ALA A 186 0.04 0.43 6.42
CA ALA A 186 1.02 0.12 7.47
C ALA A 186 0.37 -0.07 8.84
N MET A 187 -0.92 0.25 8.95
CA MET A 187 -1.73 0.06 10.14
C MET A 187 -2.66 -1.14 10.00
N ALA A 188 -2.13 -2.28 9.61
CA ALA A 188 -2.87 -3.52 9.84
C ALA A 188 -3.04 -3.68 11.37
N GLU A 189 -4.28 -3.61 11.84
CA GLU A 189 -4.59 -3.99 13.21
C GLU A 189 -3.99 -5.37 13.46
N LYS A 190 -3.10 -5.46 14.43
CA LYS A 190 -2.63 -6.75 14.91
C LYS A 190 -3.79 -7.38 15.66
N GLU A 191 -4.55 -8.21 14.99
CA GLU A 191 -5.50 -9.09 15.67
C GLU A 191 -4.70 -10.06 16.52
N ARG A 192 -5.01 -10.09 17.80
CA ARG A 192 -4.56 -11.15 18.71
C ARG A 192 -5.73 -12.07 18.96
N SER A 193 -5.53 -13.32 18.65
CA SER A 193 -6.50 -14.36 19.01
C SER A 193 -6.29 -14.74 20.47
N PHE A 194 -7.38 -14.68 21.24
CA PHE A 194 -7.40 -15.17 22.61
C PHE A 194 -8.27 -16.44 22.65
N PHE A 195 -7.79 -17.42 23.36
CA PHE A 195 -8.48 -18.69 23.56
C PHE A 195 -8.92 -18.78 25.00
N ALA A 196 -10.18 -19.14 25.21
CA ALA A 196 -10.76 -19.39 26.50
C ALA A 196 -11.40 -20.77 26.52
N ARG A 197 -11.38 -21.40 27.67
CA ARG A 197 -12.10 -22.67 27.89
C ARG A 197 -13.60 -22.43 27.85
N THR A 198 -14.33 -23.26 27.14
CA THR A 198 -15.81 -23.24 27.15
C THR A 198 -16.36 -24.34 28.06
N ASP A 199 -17.58 -24.15 28.58
CA ASP A 199 -18.28 -25.15 29.40
C ASP A 199 -18.78 -26.35 28.60
N LYS A 200 -18.60 -26.37 27.29
CA LYS A 200 -18.99 -27.47 26.43
C LYS A 200 -18.06 -28.65 26.56
N THR A 201 -18.57 -29.77 27.10
CA THR A 201 -17.83 -31.03 27.21
C THR A 201 -17.73 -31.68 25.83
N SER A 202 -16.51 -32.02 25.38
CA SER A 202 -16.33 -32.82 24.19
C SER A 202 -16.76 -34.29 24.46
N ALA A 203 -17.54 -34.83 23.56
CA ALA A 203 -17.97 -36.24 23.64
C ALA A 203 -16.88 -37.25 23.21
N GLY A 204 -15.68 -36.78 22.79
CA GLY A 204 -14.59 -37.59 22.27
C GLY A 204 -13.43 -37.75 23.27
N ARG A 205 -12.60 -38.79 23.07
CA ARG A 205 -11.36 -39.00 23.83
C ARG A 205 -10.31 -37.96 23.38
N LEU A 206 -9.93 -37.06 24.28
CA LEU A 206 -8.91 -36.05 24.03
C LEU A 206 -7.51 -36.66 24.00
N GLY A 207 -6.70 -36.26 23.01
CA GLY A 207 -5.29 -36.60 22.97
C GLY A 207 -4.47 -35.82 24.00
N GLU A 208 -3.27 -36.30 24.30
CA GLU A 208 -2.38 -35.70 25.33
C GLU A 208 -2.08 -34.21 25.09
N LYS A 209 -1.85 -33.81 23.85
CA LYS A 209 -1.64 -32.38 23.50
C LYS A 209 -2.86 -31.52 23.76
N GLN A 210 -4.05 -32.05 23.49
CA GLN A 210 -5.32 -31.33 23.72
C GLN A 210 -5.59 -31.19 25.21
N LYS A 211 -5.27 -32.20 26.03
CA LYS A 211 -5.39 -32.14 27.50
C LYS A 211 -4.44 -31.08 28.07
N ALA A 212 -3.16 -31.06 27.59
CA ALA A 212 -2.19 -30.08 28.01
C ALA A 212 -2.65 -28.64 27.69
N LEU A 213 -3.17 -28.41 26.50
CA LEU A 213 -3.69 -27.13 26.07
C LEU A 213 -4.91 -26.70 26.90
N LEU A 214 -5.83 -27.61 27.23
CA LEU A 214 -6.96 -27.32 28.10
C LEU A 214 -6.51 -26.99 29.53
N ALA A 215 -5.47 -27.65 30.03
CA ALA A 215 -4.93 -27.36 31.36
C ALA A 215 -4.29 -25.95 31.40
N MET A 216 -3.65 -25.52 30.31
CA MET A 216 -3.10 -24.15 30.21
C MET A 216 -4.20 -23.07 30.19
N LEU A 217 -5.42 -23.41 29.78
CA LEU A 217 -6.56 -22.51 29.72
C LEU A 217 -7.42 -22.52 31.01
N GLU A 218 -7.04 -23.30 32.04
CA GLU A 218 -7.74 -23.32 33.33
C GLU A 218 -7.59 -22.02 34.10
N ASP A 219 -6.45 -21.33 33.91
CA ASP A 219 -6.12 -20.06 34.59
C ASP A 219 -6.72 -18.82 33.91
N GLY A 220 -7.52 -19.00 32.84
CA GLY A 220 -8.15 -17.90 32.09
C GLY A 220 -7.80 -17.87 30.61
N GLU A 221 -8.12 -16.73 29.97
CA GLU A 221 -7.83 -16.50 28.55
C GLU A 221 -6.32 -16.38 28.28
N LYS A 222 -5.85 -17.02 27.22
CA LYS A 222 -4.45 -16.93 26.78
C LYS A 222 -4.39 -16.57 25.29
N SER A 223 -3.40 -15.78 24.94
CA SER A 223 -3.15 -15.45 23.54
C SER A 223 -2.47 -16.61 22.81
N ASP A 224 -2.53 -16.60 21.47
CA ASP A 224 -1.86 -17.58 20.60
C ASP A 224 -0.33 -17.65 20.82
N ALA A 225 0.29 -16.59 21.35
CA ALA A 225 1.72 -16.54 21.65
C ALA A 225 2.09 -17.17 23.01
N GLU A 226 1.09 -17.44 23.88
CA GLU A 226 1.26 -18.01 25.22
C GLU A 226 0.88 -19.50 25.28
N LEU A 227 0.32 -20.04 24.19
CA LEU A 227 -0.09 -21.43 23.98
C LEU A 227 0.93 -22.21 23.14
#